data_b1c04c53f066db5f61b195b056e12eab
#
_entry.id   b1c04c53f066db5f61b195b056e12eab
#
_cell.length_a   1.000
_cell.length_b   1.000
_cell.length_c   1.000
_cell.angle_alpha   90.00
_cell.angle_beta   90.00
_cell.angle_gamma   90.00
#
_symmetry.space_group_name_H-M   'P 1'
#
loop_
_entity.id
_entity.type
_entity.pdbx_description
1 polymer ?
#
loop_
_entity_poly.entity_id
_entity_poly.type
_entity_poly.pdbx_seq_one_letter_code
_entity_poly.pdbx_strand_id
1 'polypeptide(L)'
;ADGLDRGALIFIDVDNFKEINDKYGHLVGDEILCFIAQKILGVFRRTDVVARYGGDEYVIFVSSVSREILNTRLDQLCAMFREPYRSGNITIYMTSSIGASYYPDDGRDFRTLLGKADQALYEAKRKGKNQYMVYGSESKEK
;
A
#
# COMPACT_ATOMS: atom_id res chain seq x y z
N ALA A 1 27.87 -0.70 -1.64
CA ALA A 1 27.11 0.33 -0.95
C ALA A 1 25.88 0.73 -1.74
N ASP A 2 25.92 0.48 -3.00
CA ASP A 2 24.88 1.00 -3.88
C ASP A 2 23.54 0.34 -3.64
N GLY A 3 23.52 -0.98 -3.52
CA GLY A 3 22.27 -1.66 -3.30
C GLY A 3 21.64 -1.30 -1.99
N LEU A 4 22.46 -1.01 -0.99
CA LEU A 4 21.95 -0.66 0.34
C LEU A 4 21.33 0.72 0.38
N ASP A 5 21.66 1.56 -0.60
CA ASP A 5 21.16 2.93 -0.63
C ASP A 5 19.87 3.07 -1.43
N ARG A 6 19.29 1.96 -1.82
CA ARG A 6 18.05 1.99 -2.59
C ARG A 6 16.90 1.53 -1.74
N GLY A 7 15.75 2.12 -1.99
CA GLY A 7 14.58 1.78 -1.22
C GLY A 7 13.33 2.22 -1.93
N ALA A 8 12.21 2.08 -1.26
CA ALA A 8 10.92 2.46 -1.84
C ALA A 8 9.99 2.94 -0.76
N LEU A 9 9.12 3.86 -1.14
CA LEU A 9 8.04 4.29 -0.27
C LEU A 9 6.74 3.83 -0.92
N ILE A 10 5.94 3.09 -0.14
CA ILE A 10 4.68 2.55 -0.61
C ILE A 10 3.55 3.21 0.16
N PHE A 11 2.57 3.73 -0.58
CA PHE A 11 1.43 4.43 0.01
C PHE A 11 0.17 3.63 -0.34
N ILE A 12 -0.54 3.18 0.68
CA ILE A 12 -1.68 2.28 0.52
C ILE A 12 -2.95 2.95 1.02
N ASP A 13 -4.02 2.83 0.26
CA ASP A 13 -5.33 3.32 0.65
C ASP A 13 -6.34 2.19 0.48
N VAL A 14 -7.10 1.90 1.53
CA VAL A 14 -8.11 0.86 1.47
C VAL A 14 -9.30 1.37 0.66
N ASP A 15 -9.63 0.67 -0.40
CA ASP A 15 -10.69 1.10 -1.31
C ASP A 15 -12.05 1.06 -0.61
N ASN A 16 -12.79 2.16 -0.74
CA ASN A 16 -14.18 2.24 -0.26
C ASN A 16 -14.32 1.94 1.22
N PHE A 17 -13.31 2.29 2.01
CA PHE A 17 -13.34 2.00 3.43
C PHE A 17 -14.47 2.75 4.15
N LYS A 18 -14.80 3.95 3.68
CA LYS A 18 -15.90 4.70 4.28
C LYS A 18 -17.21 3.91 4.19
N GLU A 19 -17.42 3.23 3.08
CA GLU A 19 -18.63 2.44 2.90
C GLU A 19 -18.66 1.25 3.85
N ILE A 20 -17.49 0.69 4.14
CA ILE A 20 -17.39 -0.40 5.10
C ILE A 20 -17.79 0.10 6.49
N ASN A 21 -17.26 1.25 6.88
CA ASN A 21 -17.65 1.85 8.16
C ASN A 21 -19.14 2.14 8.22
N ASP A 22 -19.67 2.68 7.15
CA ASP A 22 -21.10 3.03 7.12
C ASP A 22 -21.97 1.80 7.26
N LYS A 23 -21.54 0.69 6.67
CA LYS A 23 -22.36 -0.52 6.69
C LYS A 23 -22.18 -1.34 7.96
N TYR A 24 -20.95 -1.45 8.45
CA TYR A 24 -20.65 -2.37 9.55
C TYR A 24 -20.32 -1.67 10.87
N GLY A 25 -20.14 -0.36 10.83
CA GLY A 25 -19.86 0.40 12.04
C GLY A 25 -18.38 0.60 12.27
N HIS A 26 -18.07 1.59 13.11
CA HIS A 26 -16.67 1.97 13.33
C HIS A 26 -15.89 0.90 14.09
N LEU A 27 -16.53 0.13 14.96
CA LEU A 27 -15.82 -0.92 15.68
C LEU A 27 -15.30 -1.98 14.73
N VAL A 28 -16.14 -2.39 13.79
CA VAL A 28 -15.73 -3.36 12.78
C VAL A 28 -14.66 -2.74 11.88
N GLY A 29 -14.83 -1.47 11.53
CA GLY A 29 -13.82 -0.78 10.73
C GLY A 29 -12.47 -0.77 11.41
N ASP A 30 -12.44 -0.50 12.71
CA ASP A 30 -11.19 -0.50 13.46
C ASP A 30 -10.56 -1.88 13.48
N GLU A 31 -11.38 -2.92 13.66
CA GLU A 31 -10.86 -4.29 13.63
C GLU A 31 -10.26 -4.64 12.29
N ILE A 32 -10.90 -4.17 11.22
CA ILE A 32 -10.39 -4.40 9.87
C ILE A 32 -9.05 -3.71 9.67
N LEU A 33 -8.92 -2.48 10.16
CA LEU A 33 -7.66 -1.76 10.04
C LEU A 33 -6.53 -2.47 10.78
N CYS A 34 -6.83 -3.03 11.94
CA CYS A 34 -5.83 -3.83 12.67
C CYS A 34 -5.50 -5.11 11.91
N PHE A 35 -6.50 -5.75 11.35
CA PHE A 35 -6.32 -6.95 10.54
C PHE A 35 -5.41 -6.65 9.35
N ILE A 36 -5.65 -5.54 8.67
CA ILE A 36 -4.83 -5.14 7.54
C ILE A 36 -3.40 -4.89 7.97
N ALA A 37 -3.21 -4.18 9.08
CA ALA A 37 -1.86 -3.89 9.57
C ALA A 37 -1.09 -5.18 9.84
N GLN A 38 -1.74 -6.18 10.44
CA GLN A 38 -1.09 -7.46 10.70
C GLN A 38 -0.70 -8.15 9.40
N LYS A 39 -1.57 -8.08 8.40
CA LYS A 39 -1.28 -8.69 7.11
C LYS A 39 -0.10 -8.00 6.42
N ILE A 40 -0.07 -6.67 6.48
CA ILE A 40 1.03 -5.92 5.89
C ILE A 40 2.34 -6.31 6.56
N LEU A 41 2.34 -6.40 7.88
CA LEU A 41 3.56 -6.75 8.60
C LEU A 41 4.06 -8.13 8.20
N GLY A 42 3.16 -9.02 7.79
CA GLY A 42 3.56 -10.35 7.34
C GLY A 42 4.23 -10.37 5.98
N VAL A 43 4.07 -9.31 5.20
CA VAL A 43 4.67 -9.23 3.87
C VAL A 43 6.09 -8.65 3.92
N PHE A 44 6.35 -7.78 4.89
CA PHE A 44 7.59 -7.02 4.92
C PHE A 44 8.54 -7.49 6.00
N ARG A 45 9.80 -7.09 5.88
CA ARG A 45 10.85 -7.49 6.82
C ARG A 45 10.80 -6.59 8.05
N ARG A 46 11.46 -7.08 9.11
CA ARG A 46 11.52 -6.30 10.34
C ARG A 46 12.26 -4.98 10.17
N THR A 47 13.15 -4.91 9.17
CA THR A 47 13.89 -3.70 8.89
C THR A 47 13.08 -2.69 8.10
N ASP A 48 11.92 -3.09 7.59
CA ASP A 48 11.04 -2.18 6.87
C ASP A 48 10.14 -1.47 7.86
N VAL A 49 9.78 -0.23 7.56
CA VAL A 49 8.97 0.57 8.45
C VAL A 49 7.54 0.60 7.93
N VAL A 50 6.60 0.21 8.77
CA VAL A 50 5.19 0.21 8.43
C VAL A 50 4.48 1.14 9.40
N ALA A 51 3.72 2.09 8.87
CA ALA A 51 3.02 3.05 9.71
C ALA A 51 1.64 3.33 9.13
N ARG A 52 0.71 3.62 10.02
CA ARG A 52 -0.60 4.07 9.60
C ARG A 52 -0.53 5.59 9.45
N TYR A 53 -0.86 6.06 8.26
CA TYR A 53 -0.67 7.46 7.94
C TYR A 53 -1.93 8.28 8.17
N GLY A 54 -3.04 7.81 7.68
CA GLY A 54 -4.33 8.45 7.88
C GLY A 54 -5.31 7.44 8.41
N GLY A 55 -6.61 7.74 8.28
CA GLY A 55 -7.63 6.84 8.78
C GLY A 55 -7.54 5.44 8.19
N ASP A 56 -7.50 5.38 6.87
CA ASP A 56 -7.45 4.11 6.16
C ASP A 56 -6.23 4.07 5.23
N GLU A 57 -5.16 4.75 5.61
CA GLU A 57 -3.96 4.85 4.79
C GLU A 57 -2.76 4.31 5.54
N TYR A 58 -1.88 3.63 4.79
CA TYR A 58 -0.65 3.07 5.34
C TYR A 58 0.52 3.52 4.50
N VAL A 59 1.64 3.75 5.16
CA VAL A 59 2.90 4.09 4.48
C VAL A 59 3.93 3.06 4.90
N ILE A 60 4.65 2.52 3.92
CA ILE A 60 5.70 1.55 4.18
C ILE A 60 6.97 2.06 3.53
N PHE A 61 8.06 2.06 4.29
CA PHE A 61 9.36 2.36 3.73
C PHE A 61 10.19 1.10 3.72
N VAL A 62 10.57 0.68 2.52
CA VAL A 62 11.31 -0.55 2.30
C VAL A 62 12.74 -0.19 1.95
N SER A 63 13.69 -0.69 2.73
CA SER A 63 15.11 -0.40 2.48
C SER A 63 15.76 -1.57 1.75
N SER A 64 16.82 -1.26 1.01
CA SER A 64 17.62 -2.27 0.33
C SER A 64 16.80 -3.16 -0.57
N VAL A 65 16.07 -2.54 -1.50
CA VAL A 65 15.17 -3.28 -2.37
C VAL A 65 15.42 -2.87 -3.82
N SER A 66 15.46 -3.87 -4.71
CA SER A 66 15.54 -3.60 -6.14
C SER A 66 14.11 -3.36 -6.67
N ARG A 67 14.04 -2.83 -7.89
CA ARG A 67 12.73 -2.60 -8.49
C ARG A 67 11.98 -3.90 -8.73
N GLU A 68 12.71 -4.96 -9.05
CA GLU A 68 12.06 -6.25 -9.26
C GLU A 68 11.45 -6.79 -7.98
N ILE A 69 12.21 -6.68 -6.88
CA ILE A 69 11.69 -7.14 -5.60
C ILE A 69 10.55 -6.25 -5.13
N LEU A 70 10.65 -4.96 -5.41
CA LEU A 70 9.54 -4.07 -5.07
C LEU A 70 8.26 -4.50 -5.77
N ASN A 71 8.34 -4.80 -7.06
CA ASN A 71 7.16 -5.25 -7.79
C ASN A 71 6.58 -6.53 -7.19
N THR A 72 7.46 -7.45 -6.79
CA THR A 72 7.01 -8.68 -6.13
C THR A 72 6.26 -8.37 -4.84
N ARG A 73 6.79 -7.46 -4.03
CA ARG A 73 6.12 -7.07 -2.80
C ARG A 73 4.77 -6.42 -3.06
N LEU A 74 4.70 -5.59 -4.11
CA LEU A 74 3.45 -4.93 -4.45
C LEU A 74 2.40 -5.94 -4.91
N ASP A 75 2.82 -6.95 -5.68
CA ASP A 75 1.91 -8.04 -6.06
C ASP A 75 1.40 -8.77 -4.84
N GLN A 76 2.29 -9.04 -3.88
CA GLN A 76 1.91 -9.73 -2.65
C GLN A 76 0.90 -8.90 -1.85
N LEU A 77 1.09 -7.59 -1.80
CA LEU A 77 0.16 -6.71 -1.10
C LEU A 77 -1.22 -6.77 -1.73
N CYS A 78 -1.29 -6.66 -3.05
CA CYS A 78 -2.58 -6.71 -3.72
C CYS A 78 -3.28 -8.04 -3.48
N ALA A 79 -2.53 -9.14 -3.56
CA ALA A 79 -3.11 -10.46 -3.33
C ALA A 79 -3.60 -10.59 -1.89
N MET A 80 -2.84 -10.09 -0.95
CA MET A 80 -3.21 -10.16 0.45
C MET A 80 -4.49 -9.40 0.75
N PHE A 81 -4.67 -8.24 0.12
CA PHE A 81 -5.87 -7.44 0.34
C PHE A 81 -7.12 -8.10 -0.20
N ARG A 82 -6.98 -9.03 -1.14
CA ARG A 82 -8.15 -9.70 -1.70
C ARG A 82 -8.67 -10.81 -0.82
N GLU A 83 -7.93 -11.20 0.20
CA GLU A 83 -8.41 -12.16 1.17
C GLU A 83 -9.39 -11.46 2.11
N PRO A 84 -10.58 -12.03 2.28
CA PRO A 84 -11.61 -11.32 3.05
C PRO A 84 -11.31 -11.33 4.55
N TYR A 85 -11.87 -10.36 5.23
CA TYR A 85 -11.90 -10.33 6.67
C TYR A 85 -13.09 -11.15 7.15
N ARG A 86 -12.86 -12.08 8.06
CA ARG A 86 -13.93 -12.94 8.58
C ARG A 86 -14.01 -12.80 10.09
N SER A 87 -15.23 -12.64 10.58
CA SER A 87 -15.48 -12.57 12.01
C SER A 87 -16.89 -13.06 12.25
N GLY A 88 -17.02 -14.21 12.92
CA GLY A 88 -18.34 -14.80 13.12
C GLY A 88 -19.03 -15.08 11.81
N ASN A 89 -20.18 -14.52 11.62
CA ASN A 89 -20.97 -14.71 10.41
C ASN A 89 -20.65 -13.66 9.35
N ILE A 90 -19.76 -12.74 9.66
CA ILE A 90 -19.47 -11.63 8.76
C ILE A 90 -18.25 -11.95 7.91
N THR A 91 -18.39 -11.75 6.60
CA THR A 91 -17.27 -11.85 5.67
C THR A 91 -17.26 -10.56 4.86
N ILE A 92 -16.13 -9.85 4.91
CA ILE A 92 -16.04 -8.57 4.24
C ILE A 92 -14.88 -8.63 3.25
N TYR A 93 -15.20 -8.36 1.99
CA TYR A 93 -14.21 -8.31 0.93
C TYR A 93 -13.77 -6.86 0.74
N MET A 94 -12.49 -6.68 0.51
CA MET A 94 -11.96 -5.35 0.30
C MET A 94 -10.76 -5.43 -0.63
N THR A 95 -10.40 -4.29 -1.21
CA THR A 95 -9.23 -4.17 -2.04
C THR A 95 -8.50 -2.91 -1.62
N SER A 96 -7.36 -2.68 -2.23
CA SER A 96 -6.60 -1.48 -1.96
C SER A 96 -6.05 -0.91 -3.25
N SER A 97 -5.83 0.39 -3.23
CA SER A 97 -5.10 1.08 -4.27
C SER A 97 -3.76 1.46 -3.68
N ILE A 98 -2.70 1.28 -4.45
CA ILE A 98 -1.35 1.41 -3.93
C ILE A 98 -0.51 2.22 -4.91
N GLY A 99 0.27 3.15 -4.35
CA GLY A 99 1.25 3.89 -5.13
C GLY A 99 2.62 3.72 -4.51
N ALA A 100 3.65 3.73 -5.34
CA ALA A 100 5.01 3.57 -4.84
C ALA A 100 5.95 4.51 -5.56
N SER A 101 7.00 4.94 -4.84
CA SER A 101 8.09 5.70 -5.42
C SER A 101 9.39 5.04 -4.99
N TYR A 102 10.45 5.28 -5.74
CA TYR A 102 11.71 4.57 -5.55
C TYR A 102 12.82 5.54 -5.16
N TYR A 103 13.53 5.21 -4.09
CA TYR A 103 14.64 6.01 -3.59
C TYR A 103 15.95 5.48 -4.16
N PRO A 104 16.85 6.32 -4.61
CA PRO A 104 16.80 7.77 -4.67
C PRO A 104 16.32 8.32 -6.02
N ASP A 105 15.89 7.46 -6.92
CA ASP A 105 15.54 7.87 -8.28
C ASP A 105 14.44 8.91 -8.29
N ASP A 106 13.43 8.72 -7.46
CA ASP A 106 12.25 9.59 -7.46
C ASP A 106 12.32 10.70 -6.42
N GLY A 107 13.30 10.63 -5.53
CA GLY A 107 13.44 11.65 -4.51
C GLY A 107 14.37 11.19 -3.43
N ARG A 108 14.83 12.13 -2.61
CA ARG A 108 15.79 11.82 -1.56
C ARG A 108 15.28 12.12 -0.16
N ASP A 109 14.10 12.69 -0.07
CA ASP A 109 13.50 12.96 1.24
C ASP A 109 12.09 12.41 1.28
N PHE A 110 11.57 12.30 2.48
CA PHE A 110 10.27 11.68 2.70
C PHE A 110 9.16 12.44 1.97
N ARG A 111 9.17 13.76 2.06
CA ARG A 111 8.09 14.55 1.46
C ARG A 111 8.02 14.36 -0.05
N THR A 112 9.17 14.36 -0.71
CA THR A 112 9.20 14.18 -2.17
C THR A 112 8.76 12.78 -2.54
N LEU A 113 9.26 11.77 -1.84
CA LEU A 113 8.88 10.40 -2.13
C LEU A 113 7.41 10.16 -1.88
N LEU A 114 6.88 10.72 -0.78
CA LEU A 114 5.47 10.56 -0.47
C LEU A 114 4.60 11.22 -1.55
N GLY A 115 4.98 12.42 -1.98
CA GLY A 115 4.24 13.12 -3.01
C GLY A 115 4.15 12.32 -4.29
N LYS A 116 5.25 11.68 -4.67
CA LYS A 116 5.27 10.90 -5.91
C LYS A 116 4.54 9.57 -5.76
N ALA A 117 4.65 8.95 -4.59
CA ALA A 117 3.85 7.76 -4.32
C ALA A 117 2.37 8.10 -4.34
N ASP A 118 2.01 9.29 -3.84
CA ASP A 118 0.63 9.73 -3.84
C ASP A 118 0.11 9.94 -5.28
N GLN A 119 0.95 10.48 -6.15
CA GLN A 119 0.57 10.62 -7.56
C GLN A 119 0.30 9.25 -8.18
N ALA A 120 1.16 8.29 -7.89
CA ALA A 120 0.97 6.94 -8.40
C ALA A 120 -0.30 6.32 -7.83
N LEU A 121 -0.55 6.55 -6.54
CA LEU A 121 -1.77 6.07 -5.90
C LEU A 121 -3.01 6.64 -6.58
N TYR A 122 -2.96 7.92 -6.89
CA TYR A 122 -4.08 8.57 -7.58
C TYR A 122 -4.34 7.89 -8.93
N GLU A 123 -3.26 7.55 -9.65
CA GLU A 123 -3.43 6.85 -10.93
C GLU A 123 -4.04 5.48 -10.74
N ALA A 124 -3.65 4.78 -9.69
CA ALA A 124 -4.24 3.48 -9.40
C ALA A 124 -5.74 3.61 -9.19
N LYS A 125 -6.15 4.64 -8.44
CA LYS A 125 -7.57 4.87 -8.20
C LYS A 125 -8.29 5.26 -9.48
N ARG A 126 -7.66 6.09 -10.29
CA ARG A 126 -8.27 6.55 -11.53
C ARG A 126 -8.48 5.40 -12.51
N LYS A 127 -7.59 4.42 -12.49
CA LYS A 127 -7.65 3.29 -13.41
C LYS A 127 -8.57 2.16 -12.92
N GLY A 128 -9.25 2.35 -11.79
CA GLY A 128 -10.24 1.39 -11.36
C GLY A 128 -10.01 0.79 -9.99
N LYS A 129 -9.03 1.30 -9.25
CA LYS A 129 -8.72 0.79 -7.90
C LYS A 129 -8.24 -0.65 -7.95
N ASN A 130 -8.02 -1.26 -6.81
CA ASN A 130 -7.64 -2.67 -6.69
C ASN A 130 -6.39 -2.98 -7.52
N GLN A 131 -5.37 -2.14 -7.38
CA GLN A 131 -4.15 -2.31 -8.16
C GLN A 131 -3.08 -1.41 -7.60
N TYR A 132 -1.85 -1.59 -8.07
CA TYR A 132 -0.77 -0.70 -7.70
C TYR A 132 -0.19 -0.02 -8.92
N MET A 133 0.44 1.13 -8.70
CA MET A 133 1.20 1.84 -9.71
C MET A 133 2.51 2.27 -9.10
N VAL A 134 3.57 2.24 -9.88
CA VAL A 134 4.86 2.74 -9.44
C VAL A 134 5.12 4.03 -10.19
N TYR A 135 5.54 5.05 -9.46
CA TYR A 135 5.76 6.36 -10.07
C TYR A 135 6.68 6.22 -11.29
N GLY A 136 6.30 6.85 -12.37
CA GLY A 136 7.06 6.82 -13.60
C GLY A 136 6.75 5.65 -14.51
N SER A 137 6.22 4.55 -13.98
CA SER A 137 5.97 3.38 -14.81
C SER A 137 4.63 3.47 -15.54
N GLU A 138 3.71 4.26 -15.02
CA GLU A 138 2.40 4.38 -15.66
C GLU A 138 2.53 5.00 -17.05
N SER A 139 3.56 5.80 -17.28
CA SER A 139 3.76 6.42 -18.58
C SER A 139 4.10 5.39 -19.65
N LYS A 140 4.48 4.19 -19.25
CA LYS A 140 4.83 3.12 -20.18
C LYS A 140 3.64 2.26 -20.53
N GLU A 141 2.53 2.51 -19.88
CA GLU A 141 1.31 1.77 -20.16
C GLU A 141 0.71 2.27 -21.46
N LYS A 142 0.38 1.37 -22.33
CA LYS A 142 -0.22 1.79 -23.60
C LYS A 142 -1.28 0.79 -24.03
#